data_6bbc89bd4adda710f50d51d8be98bf4a
#
_entry.id   6bbc89bd4adda710f50d51d8be98bf4a
#
_cell.length_a   1.000
_cell.length_b   1.000
_cell.length_c   1.000
_cell.angle_alpha   90.00
_cell.angle_beta   90.00
_cell.angle_gamma   90.00
#
_symmetry.space_group_name_H-M   'P 1'
#
loop_
_entity.id
_entity.type
_entity.pdbx_description
1 polymer ?
#
loop_
_entity_poly.entity_id
_entity_poly.type
_entity_poly.pdbx_seq_one_letter_code
_entity_poly.pdbx_strand_id
1 'polypeptide(L)'
;VQHQAMPGKPSRVYDRGAEWDGLTAFVSRPLPHAMLGIVSGRRRMGKTYLLRALVERCGGFYFSATAGTEAESLRQFSAALAEHVGSPVAFSFATWDDAVSYLFGLAAHGKRGASAGSTPDAPFLVVIDEFPYLVKVAPELPSLIQREIDRFQVEESRMRLLLCGSAMSVMGGLLASTAPLRGRAQLELVVRPFGYRAAADFWSVTDPALAARLHAVVGGTPAYRRQFLADDVPASLRDFDDWICRTVLSPFSPLFREARYLLAEEADIRDTALYHSVLAAVAQGNTTRGGIAGYIGRKSVDISHPLNVLEDSHLLMRELDVFRAGKSQYRITEPLINFYEAVMRPSWARLESGQAAEVWGQAAERFAAQVAGPHFEAMCREYVLGPGRSLLSTSLGEVGGGVVTDPKERRQIQIDVAVVEPGSGASRPSVALLGEVKWGTVMGVGHLERLGRARELLAGRGMDTTRCGLACFSAAGFTDALRAETARGDVLLVGLEELYGRAMPTGVLL
;
A
#
# COMPACT_ATOMS: atom_id res chain seq x y z
N VAL A 1 23.70 4.17 30.99
CA VAL A 1 22.87 3.29 30.14
C VAL A 1 23.58 3.24 28.79
N GLN A 2 24.34 2.20 28.50
CA GLN A 2 24.95 1.98 27.19
C GLN A 2 23.77 1.78 26.19
N HIS A 3 23.56 2.74 25.30
CA HIS A 3 22.72 2.54 24.12
C HIS A 3 23.32 1.40 23.30
N GLN A 4 22.75 0.23 23.38
CA GLN A 4 23.06 -0.83 22.42
C GLN A 4 22.70 -0.26 21.04
N ALA A 5 23.71 -0.17 20.16
CA ALA A 5 23.49 0.36 18.80
C ALA A 5 22.38 -0.47 18.12
N MET A 6 21.38 0.21 17.59
CA MET A 6 20.30 -0.44 16.86
C MET A 6 20.87 -1.29 15.72
N PRO A 7 20.43 -2.55 15.55
CA PRO A 7 20.96 -3.41 14.50
C PRO A 7 20.67 -2.82 13.12
N GLY A 8 21.73 -2.56 12.36
CA GLY A 8 21.64 -2.02 11.01
C GLY A 8 20.81 -2.94 10.09
N LYS A 9 20.06 -2.33 9.18
CA LYS A 9 19.26 -3.04 8.17
C LYS A 9 20.17 -3.88 7.26
N PRO A 10 19.92 -5.20 7.08
CA PRO A 10 20.69 -6.01 6.15
C PRO A 10 20.53 -5.50 4.70
N SER A 11 21.60 -5.51 3.90
CA SER A 11 21.58 -5.06 2.50
C SER A 11 20.57 -5.81 1.63
N ARG A 12 20.32 -7.08 1.95
CA ARG A 12 19.32 -7.92 1.27
C ARG A 12 17.87 -7.44 1.48
N VAL A 13 17.60 -6.69 2.54
CA VAL A 13 16.27 -6.08 2.80
C VAL A 13 16.22 -4.77 2.02
N TYR A 14 15.63 -4.85 0.82
CA TYR A 14 15.55 -3.71 -0.08
C TYR A 14 14.46 -2.74 0.38
N ASP A 15 14.75 -1.43 0.32
CA ASP A 15 13.84 -0.30 0.52
C ASP A 15 12.81 -0.49 1.67
N ARG A 16 13.28 -0.78 2.86
CA ARG A 16 12.45 -0.94 4.07
C ARG A 16 13.10 -0.22 5.25
N GLY A 17 13.67 0.95 4.98
CA GLY A 17 14.39 1.72 6.02
C GLY A 17 13.47 2.11 7.17
N ALA A 18 12.34 2.76 6.87
CA ALA A 18 11.40 3.22 7.88
C ALA A 18 10.76 2.06 8.66
N GLU A 19 10.38 0.98 7.96
CA GLU A 19 9.84 -0.23 8.60
C GLU A 19 10.88 -0.89 9.50
N TRP A 20 12.13 -0.97 9.02
CA TRP A 20 13.23 -1.52 9.79
C TRP A 20 13.52 -0.71 11.05
N ASP A 21 13.59 0.61 10.93
CA ASP A 21 13.83 1.53 12.04
C ASP A 21 12.69 1.44 13.07
N GLY A 22 11.43 1.39 12.62
CA GLY A 22 10.27 1.19 13.49
C GLY A 22 10.31 -0.14 14.25
N LEU A 23 10.64 -1.24 13.56
CA LEU A 23 10.76 -2.57 14.15
C LEU A 23 11.92 -2.66 15.14
N THR A 24 13.10 -2.15 14.79
CA THR A 24 14.26 -2.19 15.66
C THR A 24 14.09 -1.26 16.87
N ALA A 25 13.46 -0.09 16.70
CA ALA A 25 13.10 0.78 17.80
C ALA A 25 12.12 0.10 18.76
N PHE A 26 11.11 -0.63 18.24
CA PHE A 26 10.18 -1.42 19.06
C PHE A 26 10.90 -2.50 19.86
N VAL A 27 11.77 -3.27 19.22
CA VAL A 27 12.51 -4.36 19.88
C VAL A 27 13.45 -3.82 20.95
N SER A 28 14.19 -2.73 20.65
CA SER A 28 15.24 -2.19 21.52
C SER A 28 14.71 -1.29 22.64
N ARG A 29 13.39 -1.02 22.72
CA ARG A 29 12.83 -0.12 23.73
C ARG A 29 13.09 -0.65 25.14
N PRO A 30 13.76 0.12 26.03
CA PRO A 30 14.21 -0.34 27.34
C PRO A 30 13.08 -0.33 28.39
N LEU A 31 11.93 -0.91 28.07
CA LEU A 31 10.81 -1.00 29.00
C LEU A 31 10.77 -2.39 29.65
N PRO A 32 10.55 -2.48 30.97
CA PRO A 32 10.47 -3.74 31.69
C PRO A 32 9.09 -4.39 31.59
N HIS A 33 8.30 -4.06 30.58
CA HIS A 33 6.95 -4.57 30.38
C HIS A 33 6.86 -5.33 29.06
N ALA A 34 5.94 -6.29 29.00
CA ALA A 34 5.59 -6.96 27.74
C ALA A 34 5.02 -5.94 26.74
N MET A 35 5.47 -6.03 25.49
CA MET A 35 5.05 -5.15 24.42
C MET A 35 4.48 -5.95 23.24
N LEU A 36 3.41 -5.42 22.63
CA LEU A 36 2.75 -5.97 21.46
C LEU A 36 2.97 -5.07 20.24
N GLY A 37 3.32 -5.66 19.11
CA GLY A 37 3.30 -5.03 17.81
C GLY A 37 2.46 -5.84 16.83
N ILE A 38 1.72 -5.14 15.98
CA ILE A 38 0.95 -5.72 14.88
C ILE A 38 1.63 -5.35 13.58
N VAL A 39 1.94 -6.36 12.77
CA VAL A 39 2.51 -6.18 11.42
C VAL A 39 1.53 -6.75 10.41
N SER A 40 0.98 -5.89 9.58
CA SER A 40 0.01 -6.27 8.56
C SER A 40 0.47 -5.85 7.17
N GLY A 41 -0.25 -6.25 6.16
CA GLY A 41 0.03 -5.91 4.77
C GLY A 41 -0.40 -7.08 3.88
N ARG A 42 -0.84 -6.78 2.67
CA ARG A 42 -1.29 -7.83 1.74
C ARG A 42 -0.22 -8.89 1.51
N ARG A 43 -0.62 -10.03 1.01
CA ARG A 43 0.34 -11.09 0.61
C ARG A 43 1.37 -10.55 -0.37
N ARG A 44 2.55 -11.18 -0.39
CA ARG A 44 3.65 -10.89 -1.33
C ARG A 44 4.37 -9.55 -1.13
N MET A 45 4.02 -8.78 -0.06
CA MET A 45 4.69 -7.52 0.30
C MET A 45 6.03 -7.68 1.00
N GLY A 46 6.45 -8.93 1.29
CA GLY A 46 7.74 -9.23 1.91
C GLY A 46 7.75 -9.15 3.44
N LYS A 47 6.60 -9.21 4.14
CA LYS A 47 6.50 -9.22 5.61
C LYS A 47 7.37 -10.31 6.25
N THR A 48 7.12 -11.56 5.85
CA THR A 48 7.88 -12.74 6.32
C THR A 48 9.38 -12.55 6.14
N TYR A 49 9.81 -12.02 4.98
CA TYR A 49 11.22 -11.77 4.71
C TYR A 49 11.81 -10.72 5.65
N LEU A 50 11.08 -9.63 5.89
CA LEU A 50 11.47 -8.55 6.81
C LEU A 50 11.58 -9.05 8.25
N LEU A 51 10.57 -9.79 8.72
CA LEU A 51 10.53 -10.29 10.10
C LEU A 51 11.56 -11.40 10.36
N ARG A 52 11.81 -12.27 9.40
CA ARG A 52 12.91 -13.25 9.51
C ARG A 52 14.26 -12.55 9.59
N ALA A 53 14.51 -11.53 8.77
CA ALA A 53 15.74 -10.74 8.86
C ALA A 53 15.88 -10.03 10.22
N LEU A 54 14.76 -9.57 10.81
CA LEU A 54 14.75 -8.98 12.15
C LEU A 54 15.14 -10.02 13.21
N VAL A 55 14.53 -11.22 13.20
CA VAL A 55 14.83 -12.29 14.15
C VAL A 55 16.27 -12.77 14.02
N GLU A 56 16.81 -12.88 12.80
CA GLU A 56 18.22 -13.24 12.58
C GLU A 56 19.19 -12.21 13.16
N ARG A 57 18.80 -10.92 13.15
CA ARG A 57 19.66 -9.84 13.68
C ARG A 57 19.53 -9.63 15.18
N CYS A 58 18.33 -9.77 15.73
CA CYS A 58 18.04 -9.48 17.14
C CYS A 58 18.07 -10.74 18.01
N GLY A 59 18.05 -11.92 17.40
CA GLY A 59 17.69 -13.17 18.07
C GLY A 59 16.20 -13.22 18.40
N GLY A 60 15.70 -14.39 18.79
CA GLY A 60 14.31 -14.53 19.21
C GLY A 60 13.63 -15.77 18.63
N PHE A 61 12.37 -15.94 18.99
CA PHE A 61 11.52 -17.02 18.51
C PHE A 61 10.71 -16.60 17.29
N TYR A 62 10.72 -17.39 16.24
CA TYR A 62 9.93 -17.20 15.05
C TYR A 62 9.06 -18.44 14.78
N PHE A 63 7.76 -18.25 14.74
CA PHE A 63 6.79 -19.26 14.36
C PHE A 63 5.95 -18.78 13.19
N SER A 64 5.81 -19.61 12.16
CA SER A 64 4.93 -19.36 11.02
C SER A 64 3.77 -20.33 11.05
N ALA A 65 2.57 -19.82 11.30
CA ALA A 65 1.37 -20.63 11.33
C ALA A 65 0.99 -21.10 9.92
N THR A 66 0.39 -22.27 9.85
CA THR A 66 -0.15 -22.87 8.62
C THR A 66 -1.64 -23.18 8.78
N ALA A 67 -2.35 -23.31 7.66
CA ALA A 67 -3.73 -23.77 7.70
C ALA A 67 -3.78 -25.22 8.21
N GLY A 68 -4.55 -25.46 9.26
CA GLY A 68 -4.69 -26.79 9.88
C GLY A 68 -5.82 -26.81 10.90
N THR A 69 -5.96 -27.90 11.65
CA THR A 69 -6.86 -27.97 12.80
C THR A 69 -6.21 -27.28 14.01
N GLU A 70 -7.01 -26.94 15.02
CA GLU A 70 -6.50 -26.39 16.28
C GLU A 70 -5.44 -27.27 16.92
N ALA A 71 -5.71 -28.57 17.08
CA ALA A 71 -4.79 -29.54 17.66
C ALA A 71 -3.47 -29.68 16.87
N GLU A 72 -3.54 -29.57 15.55
CA GLU A 72 -2.35 -29.59 14.69
C GLU A 72 -1.52 -28.33 14.85
N SER A 73 -2.16 -27.16 14.84
CA SER A 73 -1.51 -25.87 15.05
C SER A 73 -0.83 -25.79 16.41
N LEU A 74 -1.49 -26.28 17.47
CA LEU A 74 -0.91 -26.33 18.81
C LEU A 74 0.29 -27.27 18.88
N ARG A 75 0.24 -28.45 18.23
CA ARG A 75 1.40 -29.36 18.14
C ARG A 75 2.57 -28.73 17.40
N GLN A 76 2.32 -28.06 16.26
CA GLN A 76 3.37 -27.40 15.49
C GLN A 76 4.03 -26.28 16.31
N PHE A 77 3.23 -25.47 16.99
CA PHE A 77 3.72 -24.42 17.89
C PHE A 77 4.56 -25.00 19.03
N SER A 78 4.05 -26.06 19.68
CA SER A 78 4.74 -26.75 20.79
C SER A 78 6.11 -27.29 20.35
N ALA A 79 6.17 -27.92 19.17
CA ALA A 79 7.41 -28.48 18.62
C ALA A 79 8.42 -27.34 18.29
N ALA A 80 7.98 -26.28 17.63
CA ALA A 80 8.84 -25.14 17.30
C ALA A 80 9.39 -24.45 18.56
N LEU A 81 8.57 -24.35 19.61
CA LEU A 81 9.00 -23.75 20.88
C LEU A 81 10.01 -24.65 21.63
N ALA A 82 9.77 -25.97 21.63
CA ALA A 82 10.73 -26.93 22.22
C ALA A 82 12.08 -26.87 21.50
N GLU A 83 12.09 -26.81 20.18
CA GLU A 83 13.32 -26.64 19.37
C GLU A 83 14.03 -25.33 19.72
N HIS A 84 13.30 -24.23 19.81
CA HIS A 84 13.86 -22.92 20.12
C HIS A 84 14.55 -22.87 21.47
N VAL A 85 13.97 -23.50 22.51
CA VAL A 85 14.57 -23.54 23.85
C VAL A 85 15.61 -24.63 24.00
N GLY A 86 15.87 -25.45 22.97
CA GLY A 86 16.80 -26.55 22.99
C GLY A 86 16.40 -27.69 23.95
N SER A 87 15.06 -27.89 24.10
CA SER A 87 14.55 -28.98 24.96
C SER A 87 14.83 -30.34 24.32
N PRO A 88 15.43 -31.29 25.08
CA PRO A 88 15.61 -32.64 24.57
C PRO A 88 14.28 -33.44 24.46
N VAL A 89 13.21 -32.92 25.04
CA VAL A 89 11.88 -33.51 25.03
C VAL A 89 10.92 -32.60 24.28
N ALA A 90 10.09 -33.18 23.40
CA ALA A 90 9.04 -32.45 22.71
C ALA A 90 8.05 -31.88 23.73
N PHE A 91 7.65 -30.62 23.55
CA PHE A 91 6.54 -30.07 24.32
C PHE A 91 5.20 -30.58 23.77
N SER A 92 4.27 -30.82 24.68
CA SER A 92 2.90 -31.19 24.37
C SER A 92 1.98 -30.38 25.28
N PHE A 93 1.65 -29.16 24.85
CA PHE A 93 0.67 -28.36 25.57
C PHE A 93 -0.72 -28.93 25.33
N ALA A 94 -1.54 -28.98 26.38
CA ALA A 94 -2.92 -29.44 26.29
C ALA A 94 -3.83 -28.37 25.68
N THR A 95 -3.54 -27.10 25.94
CA THR A 95 -4.33 -25.96 25.53
C THR A 95 -3.46 -24.81 25.00
N TRP A 96 -4.06 -23.90 24.25
CA TRP A 96 -3.40 -22.63 23.89
C TRP A 96 -3.09 -21.76 25.11
N ASP A 97 -3.90 -21.87 26.16
CA ASP A 97 -3.65 -21.17 27.43
C ASP A 97 -2.29 -21.57 28.04
N ASP A 98 -2.04 -22.86 28.14
CA ASP A 98 -0.76 -23.39 28.63
C ASP A 98 0.42 -22.93 27.76
N ALA A 99 0.24 -22.99 26.44
CA ALA A 99 1.27 -22.63 25.47
C ALA A 99 1.62 -21.13 25.52
N VAL A 100 0.62 -20.25 25.58
CA VAL A 100 0.81 -18.79 25.66
C VAL A 100 1.42 -18.42 27.01
N SER A 101 0.91 -18.95 28.11
CA SER A 101 1.46 -18.69 29.46
C SER A 101 2.90 -19.16 29.58
N TYR A 102 3.25 -20.30 29.02
CA TYR A 102 4.65 -20.78 28.98
C TYR A 102 5.54 -19.84 28.16
N LEU A 103 5.09 -19.44 26.97
CA LEU A 103 5.82 -18.50 26.09
C LEU A 103 6.16 -17.19 26.80
N PHE A 104 5.16 -16.58 27.47
CA PHE A 104 5.37 -15.35 28.22
C PHE A 104 6.29 -15.57 29.45
N GLY A 105 6.16 -16.71 30.10
CA GLY A 105 7.03 -17.12 31.22
C GLY A 105 8.51 -17.19 30.84
N LEU A 106 8.86 -17.56 29.60
CA LEU A 106 10.25 -17.57 29.11
C LEU A 106 10.89 -16.17 29.18
N ALA A 107 10.13 -15.13 28.88
CA ALA A 107 10.63 -13.76 28.93
C ALA A 107 10.79 -13.21 30.36
N ALA A 108 9.95 -13.68 31.30
CA ALA A 108 9.97 -13.23 32.70
C ALA A 108 11.11 -13.86 33.50
N HIS A 109 11.42 -15.13 33.27
CA HIS A 109 12.39 -15.90 34.10
C HIS A 109 13.80 -15.98 33.50
N GLY A 110 14.10 -15.28 32.42
CA GLY A 110 15.40 -15.32 31.75
C GLY A 110 15.78 -16.71 31.19
N LYS A 111 14.87 -17.67 31.19
CA LYS A 111 15.03 -19.01 30.61
C LYS A 111 14.91 -18.94 29.10
N ARG A 112 15.87 -18.29 28.47
CA ARG A 112 15.92 -18.13 27.02
C ARG A 112 16.62 -19.33 26.42
N GLY A 113 16.14 -19.83 25.30
CA GLY A 113 16.82 -20.85 24.52
C GLY A 113 18.24 -20.41 24.15
N ALA A 114 19.08 -21.36 23.81
CA ALA A 114 20.53 -21.24 23.63
C ALA A 114 20.94 -20.33 22.44
N SER A 115 20.42 -19.13 22.32
CA SER A 115 21.00 -18.10 21.45
C SER A 115 22.25 -17.56 22.10
N ALA A 116 23.41 -18.03 21.67
CA ALA A 116 24.72 -17.60 22.13
C ALA A 116 24.82 -16.06 22.08
N GLY A 117 24.96 -15.41 23.26
CA GLY A 117 25.24 -13.99 23.40
C GLY A 117 24.14 -13.12 24.02
N SER A 118 23.00 -13.66 24.42
CA SER A 118 21.93 -12.86 25.06
C SER A 118 22.27 -12.57 26.52
N THR A 119 22.40 -11.30 26.88
CA THR A 119 22.46 -10.89 28.29
C THR A 119 21.08 -11.10 28.95
N PRO A 120 21.00 -11.35 30.27
CA PRO A 120 19.70 -11.48 30.97
C PRO A 120 18.75 -10.31 30.75
N ASP A 121 19.30 -9.14 30.48
CA ASP A 121 18.56 -7.89 30.24
C ASP A 121 18.15 -7.63 28.79
N ALA A 122 18.54 -8.48 27.84
CA ALA A 122 18.15 -8.28 26.44
C ALA A 122 16.65 -8.56 26.21
N PRO A 123 15.96 -7.85 25.32
CA PRO A 123 14.56 -8.13 24.95
C PRO A 123 14.41 -9.55 24.38
N PHE A 124 13.28 -10.20 24.66
CA PHE A 124 12.93 -11.47 24.04
C PHE A 124 11.95 -11.23 22.90
N LEU A 125 12.45 -11.26 21.68
CA LEU A 125 11.64 -11.09 20.48
C LEU A 125 10.90 -12.38 20.15
N VAL A 126 9.60 -12.28 19.98
CA VAL A 126 8.72 -13.35 19.49
C VAL A 126 7.97 -12.86 18.28
N VAL A 127 8.03 -13.61 17.19
CA VAL A 127 7.27 -13.34 15.95
C VAL A 127 6.34 -14.51 15.69
N ILE A 128 5.05 -14.25 15.61
CA ILE A 128 4.04 -15.19 15.16
C ILE A 128 3.55 -14.70 13.78
N ASP A 129 4.03 -15.33 12.73
CA ASP A 129 3.68 -15.00 11.35
C ASP A 129 2.47 -15.80 10.89
N GLU A 130 1.67 -15.24 9.98
CA GLU A 130 0.38 -15.77 9.52
C GLU A 130 -0.60 -16.06 10.69
N PHE A 131 -0.60 -15.19 11.70
CA PHE A 131 -1.48 -15.25 12.88
C PHE A 131 -2.97 -15.43 12.56
N PRO A 132 -3.54 -14.90 11.46
CA PRO A 132 -4.91 -15.17 11.04
C PRO A 132 -5.28 -16.66 10.94
N TYR A 133 -4.35 -17.55 10.59
CA TYR A 133 -4.62 -18.98 10.59
C TYR A 133 -4.92 -19.53 11.99
N LEU A 134 -4.21 -19.02 13.00
CA LEU A 134 -4.44 -19.42 14.40
C LEU A 134 -5.76 -18.87 14.91
N VAL A 135 -6.06 -17.59 14.66
CA VAL A 135 -7.34 -16.97 15.09
C VAL A 135 -8.55 -17.69 14.50
N LYS A 136 -8.42 -18.21 13.27
CA LYS A 136 -9.49 -18.97 12.62
C LYS A 136 -9.86 -20.27 13.34
N VAL A 137 -8.90 -20.94 13.94
CA VAL A 137 -9.09 -22.24 14.58
C VAL A 137 -9.10 -22.18 16.11
N ALA A 138 -8.52 -21.12 16.69
CA ALA A 138 -8.49 -20.80 18.12
C ALA A 138 -8.85 -19.32 18.33
N PRO A 139 -10.16 -18.97 18.24
CA PRO A 139 -10.63 -17.58 18.31
C PRO A 139 -10.36 -16.90 19.66
N GLU A 140 -10.07 -17.67 20.69
CA GLU A 140 -9.72 -17.21 22.04
C GLU A 140 -8.29 -16.66 22.15
N LEU A 141 -7.38 -16.96 21.20
CA LEU A 141 -5.98 -16.56 21.25
C LEU A 141 -5.76 -15.06 21.49
N PRO A 142 -6.48 -14.14 20.84
CA PRO A 142 -6.33 -12.71 21.12
C PRO A 142 -6.63 -12.36 22.59
N SER A 143 -7.61 -13.02 23.23
CA SER A 143 -7.96 -12.81 24.63
C SER A 143 -6.93 -13.42 25.59
N LEU A 144 -6.35 -14.59 25.25
CA LEU A 144 -5.25 -15.19 26.02
C LEU A 144 -4.00 -14.30 25.98
N ILE A 145 -3.64 -13.80 24.80
CA ILE A 145 -2.52 -12.85 24.63
C ILE A 145 -2.80 -11.55 25.40
N GLN A 146 -4.03 -11.02 25.33
CA GLN A 146 -4.43 -9.86 26.12
C GLN A 146 -4.15 -10.07 27.62
N ARG A 147 -4.62 -11.18 28.16
CA ARG A 147 -4.46 -11.50 29.60
C ARG A 147 -3.01 -11.52 30.01
N GLU A 148 -2.14 -12.17 29.23
CA GLU A 148 -0.70 -12.23 29.54
C GLU A 148 -0.02 -10.85 29.41
N ILE A 149 -0.39 -10.06 28.38
CA ILE A 149 0.13 -8.68 28.26
C ILE A 149 -0.30 -7.85 29.45
N ASP A 150 -1.57 -7.89 29.88
CA ASP A 150 -2.06 -7.14 31.03
C ASP A 150 -1.38 -7.58 32.34
N ARG A 151 -1.14 -8.87 32.52
CA ARG A 151 -0.37 -9.42 33.63
C ARG A 151 1.04 -8.85 33.65
N PHE A 152 1.75 -8.88 32.53
CA PHE A 152 3.12 -8.40 32.41
C PHE A 152 3.26 -6.88 32.16
N GLN A 153 2.18 -6.10 32.36
CA GLN A 153 2.27 -4.67 32.65
C GLN A 153 2.63 -4.40 34.13
N VAL A 154 2.28 -5.34 35.03
CA VAL A 154 2.55 -5.25 36.47
C VAL A 154 3.80 -6.03 36.85
N GLU A 155 3.96 -7.23 36.28
CA GLU A 155 5.14 -8.06 36.47
C GLU A 155 6.21 -7.67 35.41
N GLU A 156 7.49 -7.77 35.79
CA GLU A 156 8.58 -7.48 34.85
C GLU A 156 8.65 -8.53 33.73
N SER A 157 8.70 -8.05 32.50
CA SER A 157 8.90 -8.90 31.32
C SER A 157 9.59 -8.10 30.22
N ARG A 158 10.48 -8.76 29.50
CA ARG A 158 11.12 -8.17 28.32
C ARG A 158 10.57 -8.74 27.00
N MET A 159 9.38 -9.28 27.04
CA MET A 159 8.68 -9.79 25.85
C MET A 159 8.44 -8.67 24.82
N ARG A 160 8.78 -8.98 23.57
CA ARG A 160 8.46 -8.16 22.39
C ARG A 160 7.75 -9.07 21.41
N LEU A 161 6.42 -9.09 21.51
CA LEU A 161 5.56 -9.93 20.67
C LEU A 161 5.15 -9.18 19.40
N LEU A 162 5.46 -9.76 18.24
CA LEU A 162 4.99 -9.29 16.95
C LEU A 162 3.99 -10.31 16.37
N LEU A 163 2.75 -9.91 16.16
CA LEU A 163 1.74 -10.68 15.43
C LEU A 163 1.70 -10.18 13.99
N CYS A 164 1.91 -11.09 13.05
CA CYS A 164 1.94 -10.75 11.63
C CYS A 164 0.88 -11.52 10.84
N GLY A 165 0.31 -10.89 9.84
CA GLY A 165 -0.63 -11.55 8.95
C GLY A 165 -0.89 -10.80 7.65
N SER A 166 -1.39 -11.55 6.68
CA SER A 166 -1.72 -11.05 5.34
C SER A 166 -3.20 -10.79 5.12
N ALA A 167 -4.11 -11.38 5.91
CA ALA A 167 -5.54 -11.12 5.87
C ALA A 167 -5.82 -9.78 6.57
N MET A 168 -5.95 -8.72 5.78
CA MET A 168 -6.02 -7.34 6.28
C MET A 168 -7.23 -7.11 7.19
N SER A 169 -8.40 -7.67 6.85
CA SER A 169 -9.61 -7.57 7.64
C SER A 169 -9.47 -8.24 9.02
N VAL A 170 -8.83 -9.42 9.08
CA VAL A 170 -8.57 -10.12 10.35
C VAL A 170 -7.58 -9.32 11.21
N MET A 171 -6.47 -8.85 10.61
CA MET A 171 -5.46 -8.08 11.35
C MET A 171 -6.00 -6.75 11.86
N GLY A 172 -6.79 -6.03 11.06
CA GLY A 172 -7.50 -4.82 11.48
C GLY A 172 -8.53 -5.11 12.57
N GLY A 173 -9.21 -6.25 12.47
CA GLY A 173 -10.16 -6.73 13.47
C GLY A 173 -9.56 -6.95 14.86
N LEU A 174 -8.27 -7.30 14.97
CA LEU A 174 -7.57 -7.48 16.25
C LEU A 174 -7.54 -6.19 17.10
N LEU A 175 -7.60 -5.03 16.46
CA LEU A 175 -7.54 -3.71 17.10
C LEU A 175 -8.86 -2.92 17.01
N ALA A 176 -9.92 -3.54 16.47
CA ALA A 176 -11.23 -2.90 16.35
C ALA A 176 -11.83 -2.51 17.71
N SER A 177 -12.90 -1.72 17.72
CA SER A 177 -13.44 -1.05 18.91
C SER A 177 -13.76 -1.95 20.11
N THR A 178 -14.08 -3.22 19.88
CA THR A 178 -14.42 -4.20 20.93
C THR A 178 -13.41 -5.34 21.04
N ALA A 179 -12.31 -5.27 20.26
CA ALA A 179 -11.33 -6.35 20.20
C ALA A 179 -10.45 -6.40 21.47
N PRO A 180 -10.04 -7.61 21.92
CA PRO A 180 -9.25 -7.79 23.13
C PRO A 180 -7.91 -7.03 23.11
N LEU A 181 -7.26 -6.92 21.96
CA LEU A 181 -5.92 -6.31 21.83
C LEU A 181 -5.96 -4.79 21.60
N ARG A 182 -7.15 -4.18 21.53
CA ARG A 182 -7.27 -2.73 21.36
C ARG A 182 -6.57 -1.96 22.51
N GLY A 183 -5.79 -0.94 22.11
CA GLY A 183 -5.05 -0.08 23.05
C GLY A 183 -3.83 -0.76 23.70
N ARG A 184 -3.49 -1.99 23.32
CA ARG A 184 -2.34 -2.73 23.83
C ARG A 184 -1.16 -2.81 22.85
N ALA A 185 -1.38 -2.52 21.59
CA ALA A 185 -0.32 -2.45 20.59
C ALA A 185 0.47 -1.13 20.75
N GLN A 186 1.80 -1.25 20.86
CA GLN A 186 2.76 -0.13 20.86
C GLN A 186 3.44 0.04 19.50
N LEU A 187 3.18 -0.88 18.56
CA LEU A 187 3.57 -0.79 17.17
C LEU A 187 2.43 -1.29 16.28
N GLU A 188 2.03 -0.46 15.32
CA GLU A 188 1.15 -0.85 14.22
C GLU A 188 1.89 -0.54 12.93
N LEU A 189 2.32 -1.58 12.22
CA LEU A 189 3.09 -1.46 10.99
C LEU A 189 2.33 -2.09 9.83
N VAL A 190 2.01 -1.29 8.81
CA VAL A 190 1.45 -1.79 7.55
C VAL A 190 2.55 -1.81 6.49
N VAL A 191 2.96 -3.01 6.08
CA VAL A 191 3.95 -3.18 5.00
C VAL A 191 3.26 -2.98 3.66
N ARG A 192 3.58 -1.87 3.01
CA ARG A 192 2.99 -1.44 1.73
C ARG A 192 3.82 -1.93 0.54
N PRO A 193 3.26 -1.95 -0.69
CA PRO A 193 4.07 -2.11 -1.90
C PRO A 193 5.12 -0.99 -2.00
N PHE A 194 6.16 -1.22 -2.76
CA PHE A 194 7.16 -0.16 -3.06
C PHE A 194 6.49 0.97 -3.83
N GLY A 195 6.83 2.23 -3.50
CA GLY A 195 6.48 3.37 -4.32
C GLY A 195 7.16 3.28 -5.69
N TYR A 196 6.68 4.04 -6.65
CA TYR A 196 7.08 3.92 -8.07
C TYR A 196 8.60 4.08 -8.30
N ARG A 197 9.31 4.92 -7.53
CA ARG A 197 10.77 5.08 -7.61
C ARG A 197 11.50 3.84 -7.12
N ALA A 198 11.18 3.40 -5.91
CA ALA A 198 11.78 2.22 -5.33
C ALA A 198 11.45 0.95 -6.15
N ALA A 199 10.26 0.87 -6.73
CA ALA A 199 9.91 -0.19 -7.65
C ALA A 199 10.77 -0.19 -8.92
N ALA A 200 11.01 0.98 -9.55
CA ALA A 200 11.88 1.10 -10.72
C ALA A 200 13.30 0.60 -10.42
N ASP A 201 13.87 1.03 -9.30
CA ASP A 201 15.20 0.59 -8.86
C ASP A 201 15.19 -0.91 -8.52
N PHE A 202 14.16 -1.40 -7.83
CA PHE A 202 13.99 -2.83 -7.53
C PHE A 202 13.91 -3.69 -8.79
N TRP A 203 13.24 -3.21 -9.85
CA TRP A 203 13.18 -3.87 -11.15
C TRP A 203 14.41 -3.61 -12.01
N SER A 204 15.34 -2.75 -11.57
CA SER A 204 16.53 -2.35 -12.34
C SER A 204 16.19 -1.69 -13.69
N VAL A 205 15.06 -0.97 -13.72
CA VAL A 205 14.57 -0.26 -14.91
C VAL A 205 14.99 1.20 -14.83
N THR A 206 15.83 1.61 -15.77
CA THR A 206 16.37 2.96 -15.78
C THR A 206 15.58 3.93 -16.67
N ASP A 207 14.84 3.49 -17.67
CA ASP A 207 13.97 4.33 -18.50
C ASP A 207 12.69 4.70 -17.71
N PRO A 208 12.40 5.99 -17.45
CA PRO A 208 11.21 6.40 -16.69
C PRO A 208 9.89 6.03 -17.36
N ALA A 209 9.83 6.03 -18.69
CA ALA A 209 8.60 5.68 -19.41
C ALA A 209 8.32 4.18 -19.32
N LEU A 210 9.36 3.36 -19.40
CA LEU A 210 9.27 1.91 -19.15
C LEU A 210 8.89 1.63 -17.69
N ALA A 211 9.56 2.29 -16.74
CA ALA A 211 9.30 2.13 -15.31
C ALA A 211 7.84 2.48 -14.96
N ALA A 212 7.32 3.58 -15.50
CA ALA A 212 5.93 3.99 -15.27
C ALA A 212 4.92 2.99 -15.84
N ARG A 213 5.14 2.47 -17.06
CA ARG A 213 4.29 1.43 -17.66
C ARG A 213 4.34 0.14 -16.88
N LEU A 214 5.53 -0.31 -16.50
CA LEU A 214 5.73 -1.51 -15.70
C LEU A 214 5.01 -1.40 -14.35
N HIS A 215 5.19 -0.27 -13.65
CA HIS A 215 4.54 -0.01 -12.37
C HIS A 215 3.01 0.11 -12.51
N ALA A 216 2.49 0.59 -13.62
CA ALA A 216 1.05 0.62 -13.89
C ALA A 216 0.43 -0.78 -14.05
N VAL A 217 1.23 -1.81 -14.34
CA VAL A 217 0.77 -3.20 -14.50
C VAL A 217 1.03 -4.04 -13.25
N VAL A 218 2.28 -4.09 -12.77
CA VAL A 218 2.68 -4.98 -11.67
C VAL A 218 2.86 -4.27 -10.33
N GLY A 219 2.80 -2.94 -10.31
CA GLY A 219 2.96 -2.16 -9.08
C GLY A 219 4.30 -2.35 -8.41
N GLY A 220 4.31 -2.10 -7.09
CA GLY A 220 5.48 -2.24 -6.23
C GLY A 220 5.51 -3.55 -5.44
N THR A 221 4.85 -4.61 -5.89
CA THR A 221 4.81 -5.90 -5.21
C THR A 221 6.10 -6.70 -5.46
N PRO A 222 6.97 -6.89 -4.44
CA PRO A 222 8.31 -7.46 -4.66
C PRO A 222 8.32 -8.91 -5.16
N ALA A 223 7.32 -9.71 -4.79
CA ALA A 223 7.25 -11.10 -5.20
C ALA A 223 7.05 -11.28 -6.71
N TYR A 224 6.42 -10.33 -7.39
CA TYR A 224 6.13 -10.46 -8.82
C TYR A 224 7.40 -10.57 -9.65
N ARG A 225 8.42 -9.77 -9.36
CA ARG A 225 9.70 -9.88 -10.03
C ARG A 225 10.39 -11.22 -9.76
N ARG A 226 10.61 -11.54 -8.47
CA ARG A 226 11.52 -12.64 -8.10
C ARG A 226 10.83 -14.00 -8.09
N GLN A 227 9.65 -14.11 -7.47
CA GLN A 227 9.00 -15.41 -7.27
C GLN A 227 8.13 -15.80 -8.47
N PHE A 228 7.49 -14.83 -9.14
CA PHE A 228 6.56 -15.10 -10.23
C PHE A 228 7.23 -15.10 -11.59
N LEU A 229 8.15 -14.19 -11.81
CA LEU A 229 8.78 -13.99 -13.13
C LEU A 229 10.26 -14.37 -13.17
N ALA A 230 10.84 -14.88 -12.06
CA ALA A 230 12.23 -15.31 -12.00
C ALA A 230 13.20 -14.26 -12.60
N ASP A 231 12.98 -12.98 -12.28
CA ASP A 231 13.74 -11.83 -12.77
C ASP A 231 13.62 -11.57 -14.30
N ASP A 232 12.59 -12.09 -15.00
CA ASP A 232 12.25 -11.62 -16.35
C ASP A 232 11.76 -10.17 -16.29
N VAL A 233 12.58 -9.25 -16.78
CA VAL A 233 12.37 -7.81 -16.78
C VAL A 233 12.36 -7.30 -18.21
N PRO A 234 11.44 -6.39 -18.60
CA PRO A 234 11.48 -5.82 -19.95
C PRO A 234 12.73 -4.96 -20.13
N ALA A 235 13.46 -5.22 -21.21
CA ALA A 235 14.74 -4.56 -21.50
C ALA A 235 14.58 -3.12 -22.03
N SER A 236 13.45 -2.81 -22.65
CA SER A 236 13.16 -1.50 -23.27
C SER A 236 11.65 -1.31 -23.47
N LEU A 237 11.23 -0.10 -23.86
CA LEU A 237 9.84 0.17 -24.26
C LEU A 237 9.39 -0.71 -25.44
N ARG A 238 10.30 -1.12 -26.34
CA ARG A 238 9.97 -2.02 -27.46
C ARG A 238 9.77 -3.45 -26.98
N ASP A 239 10.56 -3.91 -26.01
CA ASP A 239 10.40 -5.24 -25.41
C ASP A 239 9.20 -5.32 -24.47
N PHE A 240 8.68 -4.17 -23.99
CA PHE A 240 7.56 -4.15 -23.04
C PHE A 240 6.30 -4.84 -23.58
N ASP A 241 6.00 -4.67 -24.86
CA ASP A 241 4.82 -5.29 -25.47
C ASP A 241 4.98 -6.82 -25.56
N ASP A 242 6.16 -7.30 -25.93
CA ASP A 242 6.47 -8.73 -25.95
C ASP A 242 6.52 -9.28 -24.51
N TRP A 243 7.08 -8.51 -23.56
CA TRP A 243 7.13 -8.89 -22.16
C TRP A 243 5.74 -9.08 -21.55
N ILE A 244 4.80 -8.15 -21.79
CA ILE A 244 3.41 -8.28 -21.34
C ILE A 244 2.77 -9.57 -21.88
N CYS A 245 2.99 -9.86 -23.16
CA CYS A 245 2.41 -11.05 -23.80
C CYS A 245 2.97 -12.36 -23.24
N ARG A 246 4.30 -12.43 -22.97
CA ARG A 246 4.92 -13.66 -22.45
C ARG A 246 4.78 -13.84 -20.94
N THR A 247 4.40 -12.80 -20.21
CA THR A 247 4.29 -12.80 -18.75
C THR A 247 2.84 -12.63 -18.26
N VAL A 248 2.32 -11.41 -18.19
CA VAL A 248 1.04 -11.10 -17.55
C VAL A 248 -0.14 -11.68 -18.32
N LEU A 249 -0.10 -11.67 -19.65
CA LEU A 249 -1.16 -12.17 -20.53
C LEU A 249 -0.99 -13.66 -20.89
N SER A 250 0.11 -14.29 -20.49
CA SER A 250 0.38 -15.70 -20.79
C SER A 250 -0.32 -16.62 -19.78
N PRO A 251 -1.15 -17.57 -20.21
CA PRO A 251 -1.82 -18.51 -19.31
C PRO A 251 -0.84 -19.46 -18.57
N PHE A 252 0.41 -19.51 -19.01
CA PHE A 252 1.49 -20.29 -18.39
C PHE A 252 2.22 -19.51 -17.28
N SER A 253 2.02 -18.19 -17.20
CA SER A 253 2.61 -17.36 -16.15
C SER A 253 1.78 -17.37 -14.87
N PRO A 254 2.40 -17.42 -13.68
CA PRO A 254 1.70 -17.26 -12.41
C PRO A 254 0.93 -15.94 -12.31
N LEU A 255 1.41 -14.85 -12.92
CA LEU A 255 0.74 -13.55 -12.90
C LEU A 255 -0.61 -13.55 -13.61
N PHE A 256 -0.83 -14.45 -14.55
CA PHE A 256 -2.07 -14.53 -15.31
C PHE A 256 -3.31 -14.70 -14.41
N ARG A 257 -3.22 -15.56 -13.39
CA ARG A 257 -4.33 -15.83 -12.47
C ARG A 257 -4.23 -15.07 -11.15
N GLU A 258 -3.14 -14.37 -10.93
CA GLU A 258 -2.82 -13.73 -9.66
C GLU A 258 -3.89 -12.75 -9.19
N ALA A 259 -4.39 -11.86 -10.07
CA ALA A 259 -5.43 -10.91 -9.72
C ALA A 259 -6.72 -11.58 -9.18
N ARG A 260 -7.03 -12.78 -9.67
CA ARG A 260 -8.17 -13.57 -9.18
C ARG A 260 -7.89 -14.19 -7.81
N TYR A 261 -6.65 -14.66 -7.60
CA TYR A 261 -6.25 -15.25 -6.33
C TYR A 261 -6.18 -14.22 -5.20
N LEU A 262 -5.72 -12.99 -5.49
CA LEU A 262 -5.68 -11.91 -4.52
C LEU A 262 -7.05 -11.64 -3.87
N LEU A 263 -8.14 -11.68 -4.65
CA LEU A 263 -9.50 -11.54 -4.12
C LEU A 263 -9.95 -12.76 -3.32
N ALA A 264 -9.66 -13.96 -3.82
CA ALA A 264 -10.08 -15.20 -3.16
C ALA A 264 -9.35 -15.45 -1.82
N GLU A 265 -8.21 -14.78 -1.59
CA GLU A 265 -7.42 -14.91 -0.37
C GLU A 265 -7.92 -14.05 0.80
N GLU A 266 -8.80 -13.06 0.55
CA GLU A 266 -9.38 -12.23 1.61
C GLU A 266 -10.56 -12.96 2.29
N ALA A 267 -10.46 -13.10 3.62
CA ALA A 267 -11.35 -13.94 4.41
C ALA A 267 -12.83 -13.50 4.36
N ASP A 268 -13.10 -12.21 4.19
CA ASP A 268 -14.44 -11.63 4.19
C ASP A 268 -15.09 -11.61 2.82
N ILE A 269 -14.36 -11.99 1.77
CA ILE A 269 -14.89 -12.07 0.40
C ILE A 269 -15.55 -13.44 0.18
N ARG A 270 -16.87 -13.52 0.39
CA ARG A 270 -17.66 -14.74 0.16
C ARG A 270 -18.19 -14.88 -1.26
N ASP A 271 -18.66 -13.76 -1.84
CA ASP A 271 -19.16 -13.68 -3.23
C ASP A 271 -18.16 -12.95 -4.10
N THR A 272 -17.11 -13.64 -4.55
CA THR A 272 -16.05 -13.08 -5.38
C THR A 272 -16.57 -12.42 -6.66
N ALA A 273 -17.71 -12.89 -7.21
CA ALA A 273 -18.30 -12.33 -8.43
C ALA A 273 -18.78 -10.88 -8.23
N LEU A 274 -19.40 -10.58 -7.09
CA LEU A 274 -19.85 -9.22 -6.77
C LEU A 274 -18.66 -8.27 -6.60
N TYR A 275 -17.61 -8.71 -5.91
CA TYR A 275 -16.41 -7.89 -5.70
C TYR A 275 -15.66 -7.62 -7.00
N HIS A 276 -15.53 -8.62 -7.87
CA HIS A 276 -15.03 -8.41 -9.24
C HIS A 276 -15.90 -7.44 -10.04
N SER A 277 -17.21 -7.46 -9.88
CA SER A 277 -18.10 -6.51 -10.56
C SER A 277 -17.93 -5.08 -10.07
N VAL A 278 -17.68 -4.88 -8.75
CA VAL A 278 -17.35 -3.57 -8.18
C VAL A 278 -16.03 -3.06 -8.75
N LEU A 279 -14.99 -3.89 -8.77
CA LEU A 279 -13.68 -3.51 -9.32
C LEU A 279 -13.75 -3.25 -10.82
N ALA A 280 -14.51 -4.06 -11.59
CA ALA A 280 -14.74 -3.80 -13.01
C ALA A 280 -15.42 -2.45 -13.26
N ALA A 281 -16.43 -2.10 -12.45
CA ALA A 281 -17.09 -0.80 -12.55
C ALA A 281 -16.09 0.35 -12.38
N VAL A 282 -15.23 0.26 -11.36
CA VAL A 282 -14.19 1.27 -11.09
C VAL A 282 -13.16 1.32 -12.23
N ALA A 283 -12.68 0.18 -12.71
CA ALA A 283 -11.74 0.09 -13.83
C ALA A 283 -12.31 0.65 -15.15
N GLN A 284 -13.65 0.62 -15.30
CA GLN A 284 -14.36 1.22 -16.45
C GLN A 284 -14.69 2.71 -16.24
N GLY A 285 -14.18 3.35 -15.17
CA GLY A 285 -14.37 4.78 -14.90
C GLY A 285 -15.64 5.13 -14.10
N ASN A 286 -16.42 4.14 -13.64
CA ASN A 286 -17.54 4.37 -12.73
C ASN A 286 -17.03 4.47 -11.29
N THR A 287 -16.44 5.60 -10.94
CA THR A 287 -15.68 5.77 -9.68
C THR A 287 -16.53 6.26 -8.51
N THR A 288 -17.75 6.73 -8.73
CA THR A 288 -18.66 7.13 -7.64
C THR A 288 -19.50 5.95 -7.17
N ARG A 289 -19.93 5.96 -5.89
CA ARG A 289 -20.81 4.92 -5.35
C ARG A 289 -22.08 4.73 -6.20
N GLY A 290 -22.70 5.82 -6.67
CA GLY A 290 -23.86 5.75 -7.54
C GLY A 290 -23.53 5.18 -8.92
N GLY A 291 -22.40 5.57 -9.51
CA GLY A 291 -21.92 5.04 -10.79
C GLY A 291 -21.63 3.54 -10.72
N ILE A 292 -20.92 3.08 -9.66
CA ILE A 292 -20.63 1.65 -9.41
C ILE A 292 -21.95 0.87 -9.30
N ALA A 293 -22.89 1.35 -8.47
CA ALA A 293 -24.18 0.69 -8.28
C ALA A 293 -24.98 0.59 -9.59
N GLY A 294 -25.02 1.68 -10.37
CA GLY A 294 -25.66 1.72 -11.68
C GLY A 294 -25.04 0.75 -12.69
N TYR A 295 -23.70 0.67 -12.75
CA TYR A 295 -22.99 -0.26 -13.62
C TYR A 295 -23.32 -1.73 -13.31
N ILE A 296 -23.43 -2.07 -12.00
CA ILE A 296 -23.73 -3.44 -11.55
C ILE A 296 -25.23 -3.77 -11.61
N GLY A 297 -26.09 -2.76 -11.78
CA GLY A 297 -27.54 -2.93 -11.74
C GLY A 297 -28.10 -3.17 -10.32
N ARG A 298 -27.44 -2.59 -9.29
CA ARG A 298 -27.84 -2.69 -7.87
C ARG A 298 -28.13 -1.31 -7.26
N LYS A 299 -28.76 -1.31 -6.08
CA LYS A 299 -28.92 -0.07 -5.30
C LYS A 299 -27.62 0.29 -4.58
N SER A 300 -27.38 1.58 -4.38
CA SER A 300 -26.16 2.07 -3.68
C SER A 300 -26.02 1.52 -2.26
N VAL A 301 -27.11 1.13 -1.59
CA VAL A 301 -27.07 0.52 -0.27
C VAL A 301 -26.47 -0.89 -0.32
N ASP A 302 -26.80 -1.65 -1.36
CA ASP A 302 -26.41 -3.07 -1.49
C ASP A 302 -24.89 -3.25 -1.72
N ILE A 303 -24.21 -2.22 -2.23
CA ILE A 303 -22.77 -2.25 -2.49
C ILE A 303 -21.94 -1.66 -1.35
N SER A 304 -22.57 -1.19 -0.25
CA SER A 304 -21.84 -0.58 0.87
C SER A 304 -20.87 -1.56 1.53
N HIS A 305 -21.33 -2.76 1.81
CA HIS A 305 -20.48 -3.79 2.42
C HIS A 305 -19.34 -4.22 1.51
N PRO A 306 -19.54 -4.55 0.21
CA PRO A 306 -18.43 -4.82 -0.69
C PRO A 306 -17.41 -3.68 -0.79
N LEU A 307 -17.85 -2.43 -0.81
CA LEU A 307 -16.93 -1.27 -0.83
C LEU A 307 -16.08 -1.21 0.43
N ASN A 308 -16.70 -1.35 1.61
CA ASN A 308 -15.96 -1.33 2.88
C ASN A 308 -14.93 -2.46 2.95
N VAL A 309 -15.30 -3.69 2.59
CA VAL A 309 -14.37 -4.83 2.58
C VAL A 309 -13.19 -4.59 1.63
N LEU A 310 -13.45 -4.05 0.44
CA LEU A 310 -12.39 -3.70 -0.51
C LEU A 310 -11.50 -2.54 -0.03
N GLU A 311 -12.05 -1.59 0.74
CA GLU A 311 -11.28 -0.53 1.40
C GLU A 311 -10.42 -1.11 2.54
N ASP A 312 -11.00 -1.94 3.41
CA ASP A 312 -10.32 -2.57 4.55
C ASP A 312 -9.21 -3.52 4.10
N SER A 313 -9.39 -4.21 2.96
CA SER A 313 -8.36 -5.05 2.33
C SER A 313 -7.32 -4.24 1.52
N HIS A 314 -7.41 -2.92 1.51
CA HIS A 314 -6.55 -2.05 0.70
C HIS A 314 -6.52 -2.41 -0.80
N LEU A 315 -7.62 -2.87 -1.36
CA LEU A 315 -7.81 -3.10 -2.80
C LEU A 315 -8.50 -1.93 -3.49
N LEU A 316 -9.33 -1.19 -2.74
CA LEU A 316 -9.87 0.11 -3.12
C LEU A 316 -9.39 1.19 -2.14
N MET A 317 -9.31 2.41 -2.65
CA MET A 317 -9.14 3.62 -1.86
C MET A 317 -10.29 4.56 -2.17
N ARG A 318 -10.91 5.08 -1.11
CA ARG A 318 -11.89 6.15 -1.20
C ARG A 318 -11.16 7.49 -1.14
N GLU A 319 -11.18 8.23 -2.25
CA GLU A 319 -10.58 9.56 -2.37
C GLU A 319 -11.67 10.62 -2.21
N LEU A 320 -11.49 11.52 -1.25
CA LEU A 320 -12.41 12.64 -1.03
C LEU A 320 -12.14 13.74 -2.05
N ASP A 321 -13.21 14.40 -2.51
CA ASP A 321 -13.11 15.60 -3.35
C ASP A 321 -12.70 16.78 -2.45
N VAL A 322 -11.49 17.32 -2.66
CA VAL A 322 -10.94 18.37 -1.79
C VAL A 322 -11.69 19.72 -1.87
N PHE A 323 -12.57 19.89 -2.86
CA PHE A 323 -13.35 21.12 -3.07
C PHE A 323 -14.84 20.95 -2.76
N ARG A 324 -15.31 19.71 -2.59
CA ARG A 324 -16.74 19.41 -2.41
C ARG A 324 -16.95 18.44 -1.25
N ALA A 325 -17.33 18.98 -0.11
CA ALA A 325 -17.61 18.17 1.08
C ALA A 325 -18.61 17.02 0.80
N GLY A 326 -18.32 15.84 1.32
CA GLY A 326 -19.16 14.66 1.18
C GLY A 326 -19.16 13.99 -0.20
N LYS A 327 -18.41 14.50 -1.18
CA LYS A 327 -18.18 13.82 -2.45
C LYS A 327 -16.91 13.00 -2.40
N SER A 328 -16.94 11.81 -2.97
CA SER A 328 -15.80 10.90 -3.03
C SER A 328 -15.84 10.06 -4.28
N GLN A 329 -14.67 9.57 -4.66
CA GLN A 329 -14.46 8.62 -5.74
C GLN A 329 -13.68 7.41 -5.21
N TYR A 330 -13.81 6.28 -5.89
CA TYR A 330 -13.08 5.05 -5.58
C TYR A 330 -12.02 4.80 -6.64
N ARG A 331 -10.84 4.41 -6.20
CA ARG A 331 -9.73 4.02 -7.07
C ARG A 331 -9.19 2.65 -6.65
N ILE A 332 -8.89 1.81 -7.64
CA ILE A 332 -8.19 0.55 -7.39
C ILE A 332 -6.73 0.85 -7.02
N THR A 333 -6.27 0.29 -5.91
CA THR A 333 -4.91 0.53 -5.39
C THR A 333 -3.90 -0.49 -5.88
N GLU A 334 -4.35 -1.71 -6.27
CA GLU A 334 -3.50 -2.75 -6.80
C GLU A 334 -3.45 -2.68 -8.33
N PRO A 335 -2.32 -2.29 -8.93
CA PRO A 335 -2.19 -2.14 -10.37
C PRO A 335 -2.56 -3.40 -11.15
N LEU A 336 -2.12 -4.58 -10.70
CA LEU A 336 -2.42 -5.83 -11.39
C LEU A 336 -3.92 -6.15 -11.42
N ILE A 337 -4.66 -5.81 -10.36
CA ILE A 337 -6.13 -5.95 -10.35
C ILE A 337 -6.76 -4.97 -11.33
N ASN A 338 -6.29 -3.71 -11.36
CA ASN A 338 -6.80 -2.74 -12.33
C ASN A 338 -6.54 -3.18 -13.77
N PHE A 339 -5.33 -3.65 -14.06
CA PHE A 339 -4.96 -4.19 -15.37
C PHE A 339 -5.82 -5.42 -15.73
N TYR A 340 -6.03 -6.33 -14.76
CA TYR A 340 -6.89 -7.50 -14.96
C TYR A 340 -8.33 -7.09 -15.33
N GLU A 341 -8.96 -6.23 -14.57
CA GLU A 341 -10.35 -5.83 -14.79
C GLU A 341 -10.51 -5.01 -16.09
N ALA A 342 -9.54 -4.15 -16.41
CA ALA A 342 -9.59 -3.31 -17.60
C ALA A 342 -9.25 -4.06 -18.90
N VAL A 343 -8.25 -4.94 -18.88
CA VAL A 343 -7.65 -5.54 -20.09
C VAL A 343 -7.91 -7.04 -20.19
N MET A 344 -7.60 -7.80 -19.12
CA MET A 344 -7.59 -9.26 -19.19
C MET A 344 -8.99 -9.85 -19.13
N ARG A 345 -9.80 -9.45 -18.14
CA ARG A 345 -11.12 -10.03 -17.89
C ARG A 345 -12.07 -9.95 -19.09
N PRO A 346 -12.19 -8.82 -19.81
CA PRO A 346 -13.03 -8.74 -21.01
C PRO A 346 -12.59 -9.66 -22.16
N SER A 347 -11.32 -10.08 -22.16
CA SER A 347 -10.72 -10.90 -23.21
C SER A 347 -10.26 -12.27 -22.70
N TRP A 348 -10.78 -12.72 -21.55
CA TRP A 348 -10.27 -13.88 -20.82
C TRP A 348 -10.19 -15.16 -21.67
N ALA A 349 -11.28 -15.52 -22.35
CA ALA A 349 -11.31 -16.72 -23.20
C ALA A 349 -10.28 -16.69 -24.35
N ARG A 350 -10.05 -15.50 -24.92
CA ARG A 350 -9.02 -15.31 -25.97
C ARG A 350 -7.61 -15.46 -25.42
N LEU A 351 -7.37 -14.96 -24.21
CA LEU A 351 -6.08 -15.12 -23.54
C LEU A 351 -5.82 -16.58 -23.18
N GLU A 352 -6.81 -17.30 -22.65
CA GLU A 352 -6.68 -18.76 -22.39
C GLU A 352 -6.43 -19.57 -23.64
N SER A 353 -6.89 -19.11 -24.82
CA SER A 353 -6.61 -19.75 -26.12
C SER A 353 -5.29 -19.29 -26.77
N GLY A 354 -4.46 -18.52 -26.05
CA GLY A 354 -3.12 -18.14 -26.50
C GLY A 354 -3.06 -16.91 -27.42
N GLN A 355 -4.12 -16.08 -27.49
CA GLN A 355 -4.19 -14.89 -28.35
C GLN A 355 -3.69 -13.62 -27.62
N ALA A 356 -2.60 -13.72 -26.85
CA ALA A 356 -2.09 -12.60 -26.04
C ALA A 356 -1.68 -11.40 -26.91
N ALA A 357 -1.00 -11.62 -28.03
CA ALA A 357 -0.52 -10.55 -28.91
C ALA A 357 -1.67 -9.76 -29.55
N GLU A 358 -2.71 -10.46 -30.03
CA GLU A 358 -3.88 -9.82 -30.64
C GLU A 358 -4.71 -9.05 -29.59
N VAL A 359 -4.87 -9.61 -28.39
CA VAL A 359 -5.54 -8.93 -27.28
C VAL A 359 -4.78 -7.67 -26.87
N TRP A 360 -3.46 -7.76 -26.73
CA TRP A 360 -2.62 -6.63 -26.35
C TRP A 360 -2.61 -5.54 -27.42
N GLY A 361 -2.46 -5.91 -28.71
CA GLY A 361 -2.53 -4.96 -29.82
C GLY A 361 -3.84 -4.16 -29.88
N GLN A 362 -4.97 -4.76 -29.43
CA GLN A 362 -6.28 -4.10 -29.38
C GLN A 362 -6.52 -3.34 -28.06
N ALA A 363 -5.66 -3.50 -27.06
CA ALA A 363 -5.83 -2.92 -25.73
C ALA A 363 -5.16 -1.56 -25.54
N ALA A 364 -4.40 -1.05 -26.51
CA ALA A 364 -3.56 0.14 -26.36
C ALA A 364 -4.31 1.39 -25.83
N GLU A 365 -5.44 1.73 -26.41
CA GLU A 365 -6.26 2.87 -25.96
C GLU A 365 -6.84 2.62 -24.57
N ARG A 366 -7.32 1.41 -24.31
CA ARG A 366 -7.88 1.02 -23.02
C ARG A 366 -6.81 1.01 -21.94
N PHE A 367 -5.64 0.51 -22.22
CA PHE A 367 -4.49 0.56 -21.32
C PHE A 367 -4.13 2.02 -20.98
N ALA A 368 -4.03 2.89 -21.98
CA ALA A 368 -3.73 4.30 -21.75
C ALA A 368 -4.80 5.00 -20.91
N ALA A 369 -6.09 4.80 -21.21
CA ALA A 369 -7.19 5.53 -20.58
C ALA A 369 -7.57 4.96 -19.19
N GLN A 370 -7.56 3.63 -19.02
CA GLN A 370 -8.12 2.98 -17.82
C GLN A 370 -7.05 2.44 -16.87
N VAL A 371 -5.81 2.29 -17.32
CA VAL A 371 -4.71 1.77 -16.50
C VAL A 371 -3.64 2.82 -16.30
N ALA A 372 -2.95 3.23 -17.34
CA ALA A 372 -1.79 4.12 -17.23
C ALA A 372 -2.16 5.54 -16.79
N GLY A 373 -3.25 6.12 -17.32
CA GLY A 373 -3.72 7.47 -16.96
C GLY A 373 -4.04 7.61 -15.47
N PRO A 374 -5.01 6.85 -14.94
CA PRO A 374 -5.35 6.91 -13.51
C PRO A 374 -4.18 6.53 -12.59
N HIS A 375 -3.31 5.62 -13.03
CA HIS A 375 -2.10 5.26 -12.29
C HIS A 375 -1.11 6.43 -12.24
N PHE A 376 -0.91 7.12 -13.35
CA PHE A 376 -0.05 8.30 -13.45
C PHE A 376 -0.55 9.46 -12.57
N GLU A 377 -1.87 9.67 -12.50
CA GLU A 377 -2.46 10.63 -11.55
C GLU A 377 -2.08 10.29 -10.10
N ALA A 378 -2.18 9.01 -9.72
CA ALA A 378 -1.78 8.57 -8.39
C ALA A 378 -0.28 8.78 -8.12
N MET A 379 0.59 8.49 -9.11
CA MET A 379 2.04 8.77 -9.02
C MET A 379 2.32 10.27 -8.85
N CYS A 380 1.60 11.15 -9.55
CA CYS A 380 1.76 12.59 -9.41
C CYS A 380 1.35 13.09 -8.01
N ARG A 381 0.28 12.53 -7.42
CA ARG A 381 -0.11 12.84 -6.03
C ARG A 381 0.95 12.32 -5.04
N GLU A 382 1.46 11.10 -5.23
CA GLU A 382 2.56 10.54 -4.43
C GLU A 382 3.82 11.41 -4.53
N TYR A 383 4.14 11.91 -5.73
CA TYR A 383 5.25 12.83 -5.94
C TYR A 383 5.11 14.11 -5.11
N VAL A 384 3.94 14.74 -5.13
CA VAL A 384 3.66 15.97 -4.36
C VAL A 384 3.71 15.71 -2.85
N LEU A 385 3.26 14.55 -2.38
CA LEU A 385 3.34 14.13 -0.98
C LEU A 385 4.78 13.85 -0.51
N GLY A 386 5.64 13.44 -1.40
CA GLY A 386 6.99 12.96 -1.13
C GLY A 386 8.08 13.87 -1.74
N PRO A 387 8.71 13.42 -2.85
CA PRO A 387 9.88 14.12 -3.41
C PRO A 387 9.61 15.56 -3.86
N GLY A 388 8.41 15.85 -4.36
CA GLY A 388 7.99 17.18 -4.81
C GLY A 388 7.59 18.14 -3.69
N ARG A 389 7.58 17.67 -2.43
CA ARG A 389 7.17 18.48 -1.28
C ARG A 389 7.99 19.76 -1.12
N SER A 390 9.28 19.68 -1.37
CA SER A 390 10.19 20.83 -1.27
C SER A 390 9.93 21.93 -2.31
N LEU A 391 9.12 21.63 -3.33
CA LEU A 391 8.71 22.61 -4.35
C LEU A 391 7.54 23.47 -3.88
N LEU A 392 6.87 23.08 -2.79
CA LEU A 392 5.77 23.83 -2.20
C LEU A 392 6.33 24.71 -1.08
N SER A 393 6.03 26.00 -1.13
CA SER A 393 6.47 26.98 -0.13
C SER A 393 5.65 26.96 1.16
N THR A 394 4.72 26.02 1.30
CA THR A 394 3.76 25.95 2.41
C THR A 394 3.87 24.62 3.20
N SER A 395 3.29 24.59 4.40
CA SER A 395 3.07 23.35 5.14
C SER A 395 2.14 22.43 4.33
N LEU A 396 2.33 21.12 4.42
CA LEU A 396 1.49 20.18 3.68
C LEU A 396 0.03 20.25 4.18
N GLY A 397 -0.85 20.68 3.27
CA GLY A 397 -2.27 20.47 3.37
C GLY A 397 -2.68 19.07 2.91
N GLU A 398 -3.98 18.87 2.73
CA GLU A 398 -4.55 17.67 2.12
C GLU A 398 -4.20 17.64 0.63
N VAL A 399 -3.64 16.50 0.16
CA VAL A 399 -3.35 16.27 -1.26
C VAL A 399 -4.40 15.35 -1.84
N GLY A 400 -5.09 15.79 -2.88
CA GLY A 400 -6.14 15.02 -3.53
C GLY A 400 -6.50 15.56 -4.90
N GLY A 401 -7.60 15.08 -5.43
CA GLY A 401 -8.25 15.62 -6.63
C GLY A 401 -9.60 16.24 -6.29
N GLY A 402 -10.17 16.95 -7.23
CA GLY A 402 -11.51 17.51 -7.02
C GLY A 402 -12.10 18.13 -8.27
N VAL A 403 -13.32 18.63 -8.16
CA VAL A 403 -14.04 19.24 -9.28
C VAL A 403 -14.50 20.65 -8.95
N VAL A 404 -14.13 21.58 -9.78
CA VAL A 404 -14.54 22.99 -9.71
C VAL A 404 -15.61 23.25 -10.78
N THR A 405 -16.79 23.70 -10.37
CA THR A 405 -17.87 24.03 -11.31
C THR A 405 -17.70 25.47 -11.82
N ASP A 406 -17.70 25.65 -13.12
CA ASP A 406 -17.81 26.95 -13.78
C ASP A 406 -19.27 27.21 -14.19
N PRO A 407 -20.00 28.06 -13.46
CA PRO A 407 -21.41 28.29 -13.73
C PRO A 407 -21.64 29.12 -15.02
N LYS A 408 -20.67 29.95 -15.44
CA LYS A 408 -20.76 30.75 -16.65
C LYS A 408 -20.70 29.85 -17.89
N GLU A 409 -19.71 28.95 -17.91
CA GLU A 409 -19.50 28.03 -19.03
C GLU A 409 -20.36 26.74 -18.91
N ARG A 410 -21.17 26.59 -17.84
CA ARG A 410 -21.96 25.40 -17.52
C ARG A 410 -21.18 24.10 -17.61
N ARG A 411 -19.90 24.14 -17.21
CA ARG A 411 -18.99 22.98 -17.24
C ARG A 411 -18.33 22.72 -15.88
N GLN A 412 -17.77 21.53 -15.77
CA GLN A 412 -16.93 21.15 -14.62
C GLN A 412 -15.46 21.09 -15.05
N ILE A 413 -14.59 21.62 -14.22
CA ILE A 413 -13.14 21.54 -14.37
C ILE A 413 -12.66 20.51 -13.36
N GLN A 414 -12.14 19.40 -13.84
CA GLN A 414 -11.49 18.40 -13.01
C GLN A 414 -10.07 18.87 -12.70
N ILE A 415 -9.68 18.74 -11.45
CA ILE A 415 -8.32 18.99 -10.94
C ILE A 415 -7.79 17.65 -10.47
N ASP A 416 -6.72 17.18 -11.08
CA ASP A 416 -6.19 15.84 -10.82
C ASP A 416 -5.29 15.81 -9.59
N VAL A 417 -4.58 16.92 -9.34
CA VAL A 417 -3.70 17.13 -8.16
C VAL A 417 -4.00 18.48 -7.55
N ALA A 418 -4.40 18.51 -6.30
CA ALA A 418 -4.56 19.75 -5.55
C ALA A 418 -3.92 19.62 -4.17
N VAL A 419 -3.39 20.72 -3.64
CA VAL A 419 -2.94 20.83 -2.25
C VAL A 419 -3.78 21.90 -1.59
N VAL A 420 -4.57 21.49 -0.60
CA VAL A 420 -5.50 22.37 0.12
C VAL A 420 -5.17 22.35 1.61
N GLU A 421 -4.92 23.50 2.18
CA GLU A 421 -4.72 23.69 3.61
C GLU A 421 -6.06 24.02 4.29
N PRO A 422 -6.47 23.28 5.32
CA PRO A 422 -7.68 23.62 6.04
C PRO A 422 -7.54 24.96 6.73
N GLY A 423 -8.59 25.78 6.67
CA GLY A 423 -8.64 27.01 7.45
C GLY A 423 -8.62 26.71 8.96
N SER A 424 -7.92 27.52 9.74
CA SER A 424 -7.90 27.42 11.20
C SER A 424 -8.48 28.68 11.83
N GLY A 425 -9.47 28.53 12.73
CA GLY A 425 -10.11 29.66 13.40
C GLY A 425 -10.84 30.58 12.39
N ALA A 426 -10.41 31.85 12.30
CA ALA A 426 -10.96 32.84 11.36
C ALA A 426 -10.32 32.79 9.95
N SER A 427 -9.28 31.97 9.72
CA SER A 427 -8.62 31.88 8.43
C SER A 427 -9.42 31.03 7.45
N ARG A 428 -9.43 31.46 6.19
CA ARG A 428 -10.07 30.72 5.08
C ARG A 428 -9.22 29.53 4.68
N PRO A 429 -9.82 28.44 4.15
CA PRO A 429 -9.04 27.38 3.49
C PRO A 429 -8.19 27.97 2.38
N SER A 430 -6.92 27.57 2.28
CA SER A 430 -6.02 28.02 1.21
C SER A 430 -5.71 26.91 0.24
N VAL A 431 -5.49 27.27 -1.03
CA VAL A 431 -5.08 26.37 -2.09
C VAL A 431 -3.62 26.67 -2.43
N ALA A 432 -2.73 25.73 -2.16
CA ALA A 432 -1.31 25.87 -2.43
C ALA A 432 -0.92 25.44 -3.85
N LEU A 433 -1.63 24.45 -4.42
CA LEU A 433 -1.34 23.90 -5.74
C LEU A 433 -2.62 23.45 -6.45
N LEU A 434 -2.70 23.72 -7.75
CA LEU A 434 -3.65 23.09 -8.68
C LEU A 434 -2.87 22.45 -9.82
N GLY A 435 -3.12 21.19 -10.09
CA GLY A 435 -2.41 20.41 -11.11
C GLY A 435 -3.34 19.63 -12.02
N GLU A 436 -2.96 19.58 -13.30
CA GLU A 436 -3.55 18.73 -14.31
C GLU A 436 -2.56 17.68 -14.76
N VAL A 437 -3.04 16.44 -15.00
CA VAL A 437 -2.21 15.28 -15.33
C VAL A 437 -2.63 14.73 -16.70
N LYS A 438 -1.65 14.45 -17.57
CA LYS A 438 -1.89 13.81 -18.88
C LYS A 438 -0.86 12.72 -19.15
N TRP A 439 -1.34 11.51 -19.39
CA TRP A 439 -0.48 10.38 -19.73
C TRP A 439 -0.02 10.41 -21.19
N GLY A 440 -0.93 10.47 -22.12
CA GLY A 440 -0.65 10.28 -23.57
C GLY A 440 -0.66 11.55 -24.41
N THR A 441 -0.75 12.75 -23.79
CA THR A 441 -0.93 14.01 -24.51
C THR A 441 0.17 15.00 -24.15
N VAL A 442 0.80 15.61 -25.16
CA VAL A 442 1.69 16.75 -24.97
C VAL A 442 0.88 17.93 -24.46
N MET A 443 1.22 18.47 -23.30
CA MET A 443 0.47 19.57 -22.71
C MET A 443 0.90 20.91 -23.30
N GLY A 444 -0.09 21.78 -23.57
CA GLY A 444 0.07 23.14 -24.07
C GLY A 444 -0.57 24.18 -23.14
N VAL A 445 -0.50 25.45 -23.53
CA VAL A 445 -0.97 26.60 -22.73
C VAL A 445 -2.46 26.50 -22.34
N GLY A 446 -3.31 25.90 -23.17
CA GLY A 446 -4.74 25.72 -22.86
C GLY A 446 -5.01 24.90 -21.59
N HIS A 447 -4.09 23.99 -21.17
CA HIS A 447 -4.19 23.29 -19.90
C HIS A 447 -3.92 24.25 -18.73
N LEU A 448 -2.92 25.12 -18.89
CA LEU A 448 -2.59 26.14 -17.89
C LEU A 448 -3.74 27.15 -17.72
N GLU A 449 -4.34 27.62 -18.82
CA GLU A 449 -5.50 28.51 -18.81
C GLU A 449 -6.69 27.91 -18.05
N ARG A 450 -6.92 26.62 -18.23
CA ARG A 450 -7.96 25.89 -17.50
C ARG A 450 -7.69 25.82 -15.99
N LEU A 451 -6.44 25.59 -15.58
CA LEU A 451 -6.04 25.65 -14.17
C LEU A 451 -6.16 27.07 -13.61
N GLY A 452 -5.74 28.09 -14.38
CA GLY A 452 -5.93 29.50 -14.02
C GLY A 452 -7.40 29.85 -13.80
N ARG A 453 -8.28 29.38 -14.69
CA ARG A 453 -9.73 29.55 -14.54
C ARG A 453 -10.27 28.87 -13.27
N ALA A 454 -9.81 27.66 -12.93
CA ALA A 454 -10.18 26.99 -11.69
C ALA A 454 -9.72 27.77 -10.45
N ARG A 455 -8.51 28.34 -10.46
CA ARG A 455 -7.96 29.20 -9.40
C ARG A 455 -8.86 30.42 -9.14
N GLU A 456 -9.28 31.13 -10.20
CA GLU A 456 -10.23 32.26 -10.11
C GLU A 456 -11.57 31.86 -9.50
N LEU A 457 -12.12 30.73 -9.94
CA LEU A 457 -13.41 30.23 -9.44
C LEU A 457 -13.34 29.85 -7.96
N LEU A 458 -12.22 29.28 -7.49
CA LEU A 458 -12.00 28.96 -6.09
C LEU A 458 -11.84 30.22 -5.24
N ALA A 459 -11.13 31.22 -5.73
CA ALA A 459 -11.05 32.55 -5.10
C ALA A 459 -12.45 33.18 -4.94
N GLY A 460 -13.26 33.13 -5.99
CA GLY A 460 -14.66 33.60 -5.98
C GLY A 460 -15.56 32.86 -5.00
N ARG A 461 -15.19 31.65 -4.57
CA ARG A 461 -15.88 30.85 -3.54
C ARG A 461 -15.34 31.12 -2.13
N GLY A 462 -14.40 32.04 -1.97
CA GLY A 462 -13.84 32.44 -0.68
C GLY A 462 -12.67 31.61 -0.20
N MET A 463 -12.04 30.78 -1.05
CA MET A 463 -10.77 30.15 -0.75
C MET A 463 -9.62 31.16 -0.99
N ASP A 464 -8.56 31.07 -0.18
CA ASP A 464 -7.34 31.84 -0.41
C ASP A 464 -6.52 31.14 -1.51
N THR A 465 -6.36 31.80 -2.65
CA THR A 465 -5.57 31.33 -3.80
C THR A 465 -4.38 32.26 -4.12
N THR A 466 -4.05 33.18 -3.22
CA THR A 466 -3.01 34.22 -3.47
C THR A 466 -1.63 33.61 -3.70
N ARG A 467 -1.34 32.47 -3.08
CA ARG A 467 -0.08 31.71 -3.20
C ARG A 467 -0.26 30.40 -3.98
N CYS A 468 -1.34 30.26 -4.73
CA CYS A 468 -1.66 29.03 -5.45
C CYS A 468 -0.79 28.90 -6.70
N GLY A 469 0.14 27.95 -6.69
CA GLY A 469 0.89 27.52 -7.87
C GLY A 469 0.05 26.67 -8.82
N LEU A 470 0.44 26.67 -10.09
CA LEU A 470 -0.18 25.84 -11.14
C LEU A 470 0.83 24.80 -11.61
N ALA A 471 0.45 23.53 -11.71
CA ALA A 471 1.32 22.46 -12.15
C ALA A 471 0.75 21.69 -13.34
N CYS A 472 1.59 21.42 -14.32
CA CYS A 472 1.28 20.51 -15.42
C CYS A 472 2.16 19.27 -15.30
N PHE A 473 1.51 18.09 -15.20
CA PHE A 473 2.18 16.80 -15.16
C PHE A 473 1.94 16.05 -16.47
N SER A 474 3.00 15.72 -17.20
CA SER A 474 2.85 15.05 -18.50
C SER A 474 3.87 13.95 -18.71
N ALA A 475 3.38 12.75 -19.07
CA ALA A 475 4.25 11.67 -19.51
C ALA A 475 4.68 11.80 -20.99
N ALA A 476 3.98 12.64 -21.77
CA ALA A 476 4.27 12.88 -23.20
C ALA A 476 5.05 14.20 -23.44
N GLY A 477 5.28 15.00 -22.39
CA GLY A 477 6.03 16.25 -22.46
C GLY A 477 5.16 17.50 -22.66
N PHE A 478 5.81 18.61 -22.98
CA PHE A 478 5.23 19.95 -23.00
C PHE A 478 5.61 20.70 -24.29
N THR A 479 4.70 21.54 -24.78
CA THR A 479 5.00 22.44 -25.89
C THR A 479 5.96 23.55 -25.46
N ASP A 480 6.72 24.14 -26.41
CA ASP A 480 7.62 25.24 -26.14
C ASP A 480 6.89 26.47 -25.60
N ALA A 481 5.67 26.72 -26.11
CA ALA A 481 4.83 27.79 -25.59
C ALA A 481 4.48 27.62 -24.10
N LEU A 482 4.18 26.39 -23.65
CA LEU A 482 3.92 26.12 -22.23
C LEU A 482 5.21 26.21 -21.40
N ARG A 483 6.35 25.79 -21.95
CA ARG A 483 7.66 25.96 -21.27
C ARG A 483 8.01 27.43 -21.04
N ALA A 484 7.70 28.32 -21.98
CA ALA A 484 7.91 29.75 -21.82
C ALA A 484 7.09 30.34 -20.66
N GLU A 485 5.92 29.83 -20.38
CA GLU A 485 5.06 30.29 -19.26
C GLU A 485 5.69 30.08 -17.87
N THR A 486 6.68 29.17 -17.72
CA THR A 486 7.35 28.94 -16.43
C THR A 486 8.11 30.16 -15.92
N ALA A 487 8.48 31.12 -16.82
CA ALA A 487 9.11 32.39 -16.46
C ALA A 487 8.22 33.28 -15.58
N ARG A 488 6.92 33.00 -15.48
CA ARG A 488 5.96 33.74 -14.62
C ARG A 488 6.17 33.50 -13.14
N GLY A 489 6.87 32.41 -12.77
CA GLY A 489 7.20 32.09 -11.37
C GLY A 489 6.06 31.47 -10.55
N ASP A 490 4.89 31.16 -11.19
CA ASP A 490 3.77 30.44 -10.55
C ASP A 490 3.40 29.14 -11.29
N VAL A 491 4.24 28.69 -12.23
CA VAL A 491 4.00 27.52 -13.08
C VAL A 491 5.11 26.49 -12.92
N LEU A 492 4.72 25.24 -12.67
CA LEU A 492 5.61 24.10 -12.54
C LEU A 492 5.30 23.06 -13.63
N LEU A 493 6.32 22.56 -14.30
CA LEU A 493 6.23 21.46 -15.25
C LEU A 493 6.97 20.23 -14.71
N VAL A 494 6.29 19.10 -14.66
CA VAL A 494 6.81 17.83 -14.14
C VAL A 494 6.55 16.72 -15.16
N GLY A 495 7.59 16.24 -15.79
CA GLY A 495 7.56 15.07 -16.68
C GLY A 495 7.98 13.79 -15.95
N LEU A 496 8.18 12.73 -16.71
CA LEU A 496 8.62 11.44 -16.16
C LEU A 496 10.04 11.50 -15.60
N GLU A 497 10.96 12.26 -16.24
CA GLU A 497 12.34 12.40 -15.75
C GLU A 497 12.35 13.06 -14.37
N GLU A 498 11.55 14.08 -14.16
CA GLU A 498 11.41 14.79 -12.89
C GLU A 498 10.71 13.91 -11.84
N LEU A 499 9.67 13.20 -12.23
CA LEU A 499 9.00 12.26 -11.32
C LEU A 499 9.96 11.21 -10.77
N TYR A 500 10.84 10.68 -11.62
CA TYR A 500 11.84 9.69 -11.22
C TYR A 500 13.14 10.30 -10.65
N GLY A 501 13.21 11.64 -10.50
CA GLY A 501 14.34 12.34 -9.90
C GLY A 501 15.60 12.37 -10.77
N ARG A 502 15.44 12.27 -12.09
CA ARG A 502 16.55 12.33 -13.07
C ARG A 502 16.75 13.70 -13.68
N ALA A 503 15.73 14.51 -13.57
CA ALA A 503 15.80 15.94 -13.89
C ALA A 503 15.15 16.76 -12.77
N MET A 504 15.48 18.04 -12.72
CA MET A 504 14.77 18.99 -11.85
C MET A 504 13.53 19.51 -12.58
N PRO A 505 12.41 19.72 -11.88
CA PRO A 505 11.22 20.32 -12.48
C PRO A 505 11.53 21.68 -13.10
N THR A 506 10.89 21.98 -14.22
CA THR A 506 11.02 23.27 -14.88
C THR A 506 10.03 24.25 -14.27
N GLY A 507 10.50 25.40 -13.81
CA GLY A 507 9.71 26.42 -13.10
C GLY A 507 9.91 26.37 -11.59
N VAL A 508 9.40 27.39 -10.92
CA VAL A 508 9.45 27.54 -9.45
C VAL A 508 8.09 27.99 -8.98
N LEU A 509 7.68 27.53 -7.81
CA LEU A 509 6.51 28.06 -7.10
C LEU A 509 7.01 29.03 -6.03
N LEU A 510 6.72 30.32 -6.18
CA LEU A 510 7.12 31.39 -5.28
C LEU A 510 6.19 31.54 -4.08
#